data_6acc4eaf32355134a06e92dbcc671d5f
#
_entry.id   6acc4eaf32355134a06e92dbcc671d5f
#
_cell.length_a   1.000
_cell.length_b   1.000
_cell.length_c   1.000
_cell.angle_alpha   90.00
_cell.angle_beta   90.00
_cell.angle_gamma   90.00
#
_symmetry.space_group_name_H-M   'P 1'
#
loop_
_entity.id
_entity.type
_entity.pdbx_description
1 polymer ?
#
loop_
_entity_poly.entity_id
_entity_poly.type
_entity_poly.pdbx_seq_one_letter_code
_entity_poly.pdbx_strand_id
1 'polypeptide(L)'
;MKCLILAAGYATRLYPLTENFPKPLLKVGDKTILDWLVDDIDGAGLVDEYIVISNHKFAGHFSRWAAGKSQKVTVVDDGTSTNETRLGAVCDIKFAIDSLQLTGDLMVIAGDNVLDFSLQHFARYASAKQTSCVMRYSEPSEELLRKCGVLELDGDLIVGMEEKPSAPKSHWCCPPFYYYTAVDAARIPQAIADGCGTDAPGSFIAWLCRQTEVHAMEMPGRRYDIGNLQSYEQVQKEYKGIH
;
A
#
# COMPACT_ATOMS: atom_id res chain seq x y z
N MET A 1 -11.17 -1.23 12.58
CA MET A 1 -10.40 -2.02 11.58
C MET A 1 -8.92 -1.92 11.86
N LYS A 2 -8.07 -2.77 11.24
CA LYS A 2 -6.62 -2.64 11.31
C LYS A 2 -6.05 -2.06 10.02
N CYS A 3 -4.91 -1.35 10.12
CA CYS A 3 -4.19 -0.84 8.95
C CYS A 3 -2.85 -1.58 8.82
N LEU A 4 -2.68 -2.36 7.76
CA LEU A 4 -1.43 -3.04 7.41
C LEU A 4 -0.62 -2.17 6.45
N ILE A 5 0.60 -1.87 6.84
CA ILE A 5 1.53 -1.03 6.10
C ILE A 5 2.63 -1.91 5.52
N LEU A 6 2.68 -2.02 4.19
CA LEU A 6 3.71 -2.75 3.48
C LEU A 6 5.01 -1.95 3.47
N ALA A 7 6.03 -2.43 4.15
CA ALA A 7 7.32 -1.78 4.33
C ALA A 7 8.52 -2.73 4.20
N ALA A 8 8.33 -3.93 3.62
CA ALA A 8 9.39 -4.94 3.46
C ALA A 8 10.30 -4.70 2.23
N GLY A 9 10.06 -3.64 1.46
CA GLY A 9 10.86 -3.30 0.27
C GLY A 9 12.26 -2.77 0.61
N TYR A 10 13.23 -3.08 -0.26
CA TYR A 10 14.65 -2.67 -0.09
C TYR A 10 14.99 -1.31 -0.71
N ALA A 11 14.13 -0.78 -1.58
CA ALA A 11 14.27 0.54 -2.23
C ALA A 11 15.65 0.80 -2.83
N THR A 12 16.25 -0.19 -3.51
CA THR A 12 17.65 -0.17 -4.00
C THR A 12 17.97 1.01 -4.94
N ARG A 13 16.96 1.57 -5.62
CA ARG A 13 17.13 2.76 -6.49
C ARG A 13 17.40 4.06 -5.74
N LEU A 14 17.25 4.05 -4.42
CA LEU A 14 17.53 5.20 -3.53
C LEU A 14 18.87 5.08 -2.79
N TYR A 15 19.72 4.10 -3.14
CA TYR A 15 21.05 4.00 -2.55
C TYR A 15 21.87 5.28 -2.83
N PRO A 16 22.69 5.72 -1.86
CA PRO A 16 23.01 5.09 -0.57
C PRO A 16 22.01 5.37 0.57
N LEU A 17 20.99 6.22 0.40
CA LEU A 17 20.08 6.62 1.48
C LEU A 17 19.35 5.44 2.12
N THR A 18 18.99 4.45 1.32
CA THR A 18 18.21 3.28 1.76
C THR A 18 19.06 2.00 1.88
N GLU A 19 20.37 2.11 1.76
CA GLU A 19 21.24 0.95 1.92
C GLU A 19 21.12 0.35 3.32
N ASN A 20 21.12 1.18 4.37
CA ASN A 20 21.01 0.77 5.77
C ASN A 20 19.85 1.45 6.51
N PHE A 21 18.90 2.04 5.78
CA PHE A 21 17.77 2.75 6.35
C PHE A 21 16.50 2.55 5.49
N PRO A 22 15.33 2.22 6.06
CA PRO A 22 14.14 1.93 5.27
C PRO A 22 13.51 3.20 4.68
N LYS A 23 13.10 3.16 3.41
CA LYS A 23 12.48 4.27 2.70
C LYS A 23 11.28 4.89 3.45
N PRO A 24 10.34 4.13 4.06
CA PRO A 24 9.21 4.71 4.78
C PRO A 24 9.58 5.63 5.94
N LEU A 25 10.78 5.48 6.49
CA LEU A 25 11.29 6.34 7.57
C LEU A 25 12.17 7.51 7.08
N LEU A 26 12.36 7.67 5.78
CA LEU A 26 12.96 8.89 5.24
C LEU A 26 12.04 10.08 5.52
N LYS A 27 12.63 11.23 5.82
CA LYS A 27 11.87 12.45 6.10
C LYS A 27 11.45 13.14 4.81
N VAL A 28 10.24 13.68 4.83
CA VAL A 28 9.73 14.65 3.86
C VAL A 28 9.20 15.83 4.67
N GLY A 29 9.88 16.97 4.58
CA GLY A 29 9.67 18.07 5.51
C GLY A 29 10.12 17.71 6.93
N ASP A 30 9.28 17.91 7.91
CA ASP A 30 9.54 17.68 9.34
C ASP A 30 9.24 16.26 9.84
N LYS A 31 8.45 15.48 9.06
CA LYS A 31 8.00 14.13 9.42
C LYS A 31 8.58 13.06 8.52
N THR A 32 8.60 11.81 8.98
CA THR A 32 8.86 10.67 8.10
C THR A 32 7.67 10.43 7.16
N ILE A 33 7.90 9.74 6.02
CA ILE A 33 6.82 9.35 5.11
C ILE A 33 5.75 8.57 5.88
N LEU A 34 6.18 7.66 6.76
CA LEU A 34 5.29 6.84 7.55
C LEU A 34 4.52 7.65 8.61
N ASP A 35 5.11 8.71 9.17
CA ASP A 35 4.41 9.62 10.09
C ASP A 35 3.28 10.35 9.39
N TRP A 36 3.52 10.86 8.16
CA TRP A 36 2.48 11.51 7.37
C TRP A 36 1.28 10.60 7.15
N LEU A 37 1.51 9.33 6.78
CA LEU A 37 0.44 8.36 6.52
C LEU A 37 -0.32 7.98 7.79
N VAL A 38 0.40 7.64 8.87
CA VAL A 38 -0.22 7.17 10.12
C VAL A 38 -0.99 8.30 10.81
N ASP A 39 -0.39 9.49 10.93
CA ASP A 39 -1.05 10.63 11.58
C ASP A 39 -2.32 11.08 10.81
N ASP A 40 -2.29 11.01 9.47
CA ASP A 40 -3.47 11.31 8.65
C ASP A 40 -4.59 10.28 8.84
N ILE A 41 -4.28 9.00 8.69
CA ILE A 41 -5.28 7.92 8.79
C ILE A 41 -5.89 7.88 10.20
N ASP A 42 -5.08 8.12 11.23
CA ASP A 42 -5.52 8.12 12.64
C ASP A 42 -6.61 9.17 12.90
N GLY A 43 -6.56 10.30 12.21
CA GLY A 43 -7.57 11.34 12.25
C GLY A 43 -8.99 10.89 11.83
N ALA A 44 -9.12 9.76 11.14
CA ALA A 44 -10.44 9.18 10.81
C ALA A 44 -11.11 8.51 12.01
N GLY A 45 -10.33 8.06 13.02
CA GLY A 45 -10.83 7.32 14.18
C GLY A 45 -11.39 5.93 13.85
N LEU A 46 -11.01 5.36 12.71
CA LEU A 46 -11.50 4.07 12.21
C LEU A 46 -10.50 2.92 12.37
N VAL A 47 -9.23 3.24 12.64
CA VAL A 47 -8.13 2.27 12.79
C VAL A 47 -7.81 2.07 14.26
N ASP A 48 -7.86 0.82 14.72
CA ASP A 48 -7.59 0.43 16.10
C ASP A 48 -6.11 0.05 16.32
N GLU A 49 -5.42 -0.32 15.24
CA GLU A 49 -4.04 -0.77 15.28
C GLU A 49 -3.39 -0.65 13.90
N TYR A 50 -2.16 -0.14 13.89
CA TYR A 50 -1.28 -0.12 12.72
C TYR A 50 -0.32 -1.30 12.79
N ILE A 51 -0.19 -2.02 11.69
CA ILE A 51 0.71 -3.17 11.57
C ILE A 51 1.71 -2.84 10.47
N VAL A 52 2.99 -2.79 10.81
CA VAL A 52 4.05 -2.56 9.82
C VAL A 52 4.73 -3.88 9.53
N ILE A 53 4.56 -4.41 8.31
CA ILE A 53 5.34 -5.57 7.87
C ILE A 53 6.65 -5.11 7.22
N SER A 54 7.75 -5.61 7.72
CA SER A 54 9.12 -5.26 7.32
C SER A 54 9.95 -6.51 7.07
N ASN A 55 10.98 -6.38 6.25
CA ASN A 55 12.04 -7.37 6.18
C ASN A 55 12.90 -7.34 7.44
N HIS A 56 13.65 -8.43 7.70
CA HIS A 56 14.51 -8.58 8.89
C HIS A 56 15.56 -7.47 9.00
N LYS A 57 16.13 -7.04 7.88
CA LYS A 57 17.17 -5.99 7.85
C LYS A 57 16.70 -4.69 8.50
N PHE A 58 15.42 -4.33 8.31
CA PHE A 58 14.88 -3.04 8.73
C PHE A 58 13.90 -3.11 9.91
N ALA A 59 13.49 -4.30 10.34
CA ALA A 59 12.52 -4.48 11.45
C ALA A 59 12.91 -3.71 12.71
N GLY A 60 14.20 -3.67 13.09
CA GLY A 60 14.68 -2.90 14.23
C GLY A 60 14.53 -1.38 14.09
N HIS A 61 14.52 -0.83 12.86
CA HIS A 61 14.25 0.59 12.63
C HIS A 61 12.78 0.91 12.88
N PHE A 62 11.88 0.08 12.35
CA PHE A 62 10.44 0.24 12.57
C PHE A 62 10.04 0.03 14.02
N SER A 63 10.68 -0.91 14.74
CA SER A 63 10.43 -1.11 16.17
C SER A 63 10.80 0.12 17.01
N ARG A 64 11.93 0.78 16.69
CA ARG A 64 12.31 2.05 17.35
C ARG A 64 11.35 3.18 17.02
N TRP A 65 10.93 3.28 15.77
CA TRP A 65 9.92 4.26 15.33
C TRP A 65 8.58 4.03 16.05
N ALA A 66 8.10 2.78 16.08
CA ALA A 66 6.83 2.39 16.73
C ALA A 66 6.83 2.72 18.23
N ALA A 67 7.97 2.52 18.93
CA ALA A 67 8.08 2.83 20.36
C ALA A 67 7.88 4.33 20.69
N GLY A 68 8.04 5.22 19.73
CA GLY A 68 7.79 6.67 19.86
C GLY A 68 6.38 7.11 19.49
N LYS A 69 5.48 6.19 19.15
CA LYS A 69 4.12 6.50 18.71
C LYS A 69 3.10 6.44 19.84
N SER A 70 2.09 7.33 19.78
CA SER A 70 0.90 7.27 20.63
C SER A 70 -0.11 6.24 20.15
N GLN A 71 -0.13 5.98 18.83
CA GLN A 71 -0.96 4.96 18.21
C GLN A 71 -0.45 3.56 18.57
N LYS A 72 -1.36 2.59 18.62
CA LYS A 72 -0.98 1.19 18.76
C LYS A 72 -0.33 0.72 17.46
N VAL A 73 0.97 0.43 17.50
CA VAL A 73 1.74 -0.05 16.35
C VAL A 73 2.39 -1.40 16.67
N THR A 74 2.14 -2.37 15.81
CA THR A 74 2.80 -3.69 15.85
C THR A 74 3.73 -3.82 14.64
N VAL A 75 4.97 -4.26 14.85
CA VAL A 75 5.94 -4.52 13.78
C VAL A 75 6.04 -6.03 13.58
N VAL A 76 5.87 -6.47 12.34
CA VAL A 76 6.02 -7.86 11.91
C VAL A 76 7.27 -7.97 11.06
N ASP A 77 8.19 -8.84 11.44
CA ASP A 77 9.39 -9.19 10.69
C ASP A 77 9.09 -10.40 9.81
N ASP A 78 9.19 -10.27 8.48
CA ASP A 78 8.94 -11.34 7.52
C ASP A 78 10.05 -12.39 7.44
N GLY A 79 11.16 -12.14 8.17
CA GLY A 79 12.34 -13.01 8.24
C GLY A 79 13.27 -12.93 7.02
N THR A 80 12.94 -12.16 5.97
CA THR A 80 13.77 -12.03 4.78
C THR A 80 14.90 -11.02 4.99
N SER A 81 16.09 -11.32 4.47
CA SER A 81 17.29 -10.48 4.71
C SER A 81 17.87 -9.88 3.43
N THR A 82 17.42 -10.31 2.26
CA THR A 82 17.89 -9.80 0.96
C THR A 82 16.73 -9.55 -0.01
N ASN A 83 16.97 -8.69 -1.00
CA ASN A 83 15.96 -8.40 -2.02
C ASN A 83 15.54 -9.64 -2.83
N GLU A 84 16.46 -10.60 -2.99
CA GLU A 84 16.25 -11.85 -3.74
C GLU A 84 15.34 -12.81 -2.98
N THR A 85 15.36 -12.77 -1.66
CA THR A 85 14.57 -13.67 -0.78
C THR A 85 13.25 -13.09 -0.33
N ARG A 86 12.91 -11.85 -0.76
CA ARG A 86 11.65 -11.18 -0.38
C ARG A 86 10.43 -12.04 -0.70
N LEU A 87 9.44 -12.01 0.15
CA LEU A 87 8.21 -12.79 -0.03
C LEU A 87 7.34 -12.24 -1.18
N GLY A 88 7.33 -10.93 -1.36
CA GLY A 88 6.42 -10.20 -2.21
C GLY A 88 5.16 -9.76 -1.48
N ALA A 89 4.57 -8.66 -1.95
CA ALA A 89 3.56 -7.91 -1.20
C ALA A 89 2.31 -8.73 -0.83
N VAL A 90 1.83 -9.62 -1.69
CA VAL A 90 0.66 -10.47 -1.38
C VAL A 90 1.01 -11.51 -0.31
N CYS A 91 2.22 -12.09 -0.37
CA CYS A 91 2.71 -12.99 0.65
C CYS A 91 3.00 -12.27 1.97
N ASP A 92 3.46 -11.03 1.94
CA ASP A 92 3.63 -10.18 3.13
C ASP A 92 2.30 -9.94 3.84
N ILE A 93 1.24 -9.63 3.08
CA ILE A 93 -0.12 -9.49 3.63
C ILE A 93 -0.56 -10.80 4.29
N LYS A 94 -0.41 -11.92 3.58
CA LYS A 94 -0.74 -13.25 4.13
C LYS A 94 0.04 -13.54 5.40
N PHE A 95 1.35 -13.29 5.38
CA PHE A 95 2.24 -13.54 6.53
C PHE A 95 1.80 -12.73 7.76
N ALA A 96 1.45 -11.45 7.60
CA ALA A 96 0.96 -10.62 8.68
C ALA A 96 -0.40 -11.12 9.23
N ILE A 97 -1.34 -11.51 8.34
CA ILE A 97 -2.63 -12.08 8.73
C ILE A 97 -2.43 -13.34 9.56
N ASP A 98 -1.61 -14.27 9.10
CA ASP A 98 -1.37 -15.56 9.75
C ASP A 98 -0.64 -15.37 11.10
N SER A 99 0.42 -14.55 11.12
CA SER A 99 1.26 -14.35 12.31
C SER A 99 0.50 -13.68 13.46
N LEU A 100 -0.43 -12.78 13.14
CA LEU A 100 -1.22 -12.03 14.13
C LEU A 100 -2.67 -12.52 14.25
N GLN A 101 -3.04 -13.56 13.49
CA GLN A 101 -4.41 -14.11 13.46
C GLN A 101 -5.47 -13.05 13.22
N LEU A 102 -5.24 -12.19 12.20
CA LEU A 102 -6.14 -11.08 11.87
C LEU A 102 -7.47 -11.60 11.32
N THR A 103 -8.59 -11.14 11.86
CA THR A 103 -9.94 -11.65 11.53
C THR A 103 -10.94 -10.54 11.14
N GLY A 104 -10.51 -9.28 11.09
CA GLY A 104 -11.39 -8.16 10.75
C GLY A 104 -11.09 -7.57 9.38
N ASP A 105 -11.83 -6.53 9.04
CA ASP A 105 -11.53 -5.72 7.87
C ASP A 105 -10.14 -5.12 7.96
N LEU A 106 -9.47 -5.04 6.82
CA LEU A 106 -8.07 -4.69 6.72
C LEU A 106 -7.85 -3.58 5.68
N MET A 107 -7.41 -2.42 6.12
CA MET A 107 -6.83 -1.42 5.23
C MET A 107 -5.38 -1.81 4.94
N VAL A 108 -4.97 -1.86 3.68
CA VAL A 108 -3.60 -2.18 3.26
C VAL A 108 -3.04 -1.04 2.45
N ILE A 109 -1.91 -0.49 2.87
CA ILE A 109 -1.23 0.60 2.18
C ILE A 109 0.26 0.33 2.01
N ALA A 110 0.86 0.82 0.94
CA ALA A 110 2.31 0.84 0.84
C ALA A 110 2.88 2.03 1.64
N GLY A 111 3.83 1.74 2.54
CA GLY A 111 4.40 2.71 3.50
C GLY A 111 5.36 3.74 2.89
N ASP A 112 5.54 3.75 1.58
CA ASP A 112 6.50 4.60 0.88
C ASP A 112 5.86 5.69 0.00
N ASN A 113 4.58 5.97 0.22
CA ASN A 113 3.83 6.97 -0.54
C ASN A 113 3.78 8.31 0.18
N VAL A 114 3.97 9.40 -0.56
CA VAL A 114 3.75 10.76 -0.11
C VAL A 114 2.53 11.32 -0.83
N LEU A 115 1.55 11.84 -0.07
CA LEU A 115 0.26 12.28 -0.55
C LEU A 115 0.01 13.73 -0.15
N ASP A 116 -0.63 14.53 -1.00
CA ASP A 116 -1.12 15.85 -0.65
C ASP A 116 -2.61 15.87 -0.26
N PHE A 117 -3.23 14.72 -0.19
CA PHE A 117 -4.64 14.52 0.19
C PHE A 117 -4.77 13.50 1.33
N SER A 118 -5.89 13.57 2.06
CA SER A 118 -6.16 12.70 3.19
C SER A 118 -6.73 11.33 2.78
N LEU A 119 -6.17 10.25 3.32
CA LEU A 119 -6.69 8.88 3.21
C LEU A 119 -7.93 8.63 4.09
N GLN A 120 -8.30 9.57 4.98
CA GLN A 120 -9.50 9.45 5.79
C GLN A 120 -10.76 9.32 4.93
N HIS A 121 -10.82 10.02 3.77
CA HIS A 121 -11.92 9.90 2.83
C HIS A 121 -12.05 8.49 2.26
N PHE A 122 -10.92 7.87 1.93
CA PHE A 122 -10.91 6.48 1.45
C PHE A 122 -11.37 5.51 2.53
N ALA A 123 -10.89 5.66 3.77
CA ALA A 123 -11.31 4.82 4.89
C ALA A 123 -12.82 4.89 5.14
N ARG A 124 -13.40 6.10 5.09
CA ARG A 124 -14.85 6.31 5.23
C ARG A 124 -15.64 5.74 4.05
N TYR A 125 -15.17 5.98 2.82
CA TYR A 125 -15.79 5.44 1.60
C TYR A 125 -15.86 3.91 1.66
N ALA A 126 -14.74 3.25 1.93
CA ALA A 126 -14.66 1.80 1.99
C ALA A 126 -15.56 1.21 3.10
N SER A 127 -15.55 1.82 4.29
CA SER A 127 -16.43 1.41 5.41
C SER A 127 -17.92 1.54 5.04
N ALA A 128 -18.30 2.56 4.27
CA ALA A 128 -19.69 2.76 3.85
C ALA A 128 -20.12 1.81 2.72
N LYS A 129 -19.20 1.42 1.83
CA LYS A 129 -19.47 0.51 0.70
C LYS A 129 -19.74 -0.93 1.13
N GLN A 130 -19.16 -1.38 2.24
CA GLN A 130 -19.26 -2.76 2.75
C GLN A 130 -18.77 -3.83 1.74
N THR A 131 -17.92 -3.44 0.80
CA THR A 131 -17.21 -4.30 -0.14
C THR A 131 -15.73 -4.00 -0.08
N SER A 132 -14.88 -4.85 -0.63
CA SER A 132 -13.47 -4.50 -0.82
C SER A 132 -13.36 -3.32 -1.78
N CYS A 133 -12.42 -2.41 -1.49
CA CYS A 133 -12.23 -1.17 -2.23
C CYS A 133 -10.76 -0.90 -2.52
N VAL A 134 -10.52 -0.16 -3.59
CA VAL A 134 -9.20 0.39 -3.92
C VAL A 134 -9.29 1.88 -4.24
N MET A 135 -8.16 2.56 -4.29
CA MET A 135 -8.11 3.88 -4.95
C MET A 135 -7.76 3.73 -6.44
N ARG A 136 -8.13 4.74 -7.23
CA ARG A 136 -7.75 4.87 -8.64
C ARG A 136 -7.28 6.28 -8.97
N TYR A 137 -6.45 6.42 -9.99
CA TYR A 137 -6.11 7.71 -10.59
C TYR A 137 -5.98 7.57 -12.11
N SER A 138 -6.20 8.67 -12.82
CA SER A 138 -6.03 8.72 -14.27
C SER A 138 -4.55 8.94 -14.62
N GLU A 139 -3.99 8.09 -15.49
CA GLU A 139 -2.64 8.19 -16.02
C GLU A 139 -2.71 8.31 -17.55
N PRO A 140 -2.32 9.47 -18.13
CA PRO A 140 -2.37 9.68 -19.59
C PRO A 140 -1.19 9.01 -20.33
N SER A 141 -0.11 8.69 -19.64
CA SER A 141 1.09 8.12 -20.26
C SER A 141 0.96 6.60 -20.40
N GLU A 142 0.93 6.11 -21.64
CA GLU A 142 0.92 4.66 -21.91
C GLU A 142 2.16 3.96 -21.37
N GLU A 143 3.32 4.62 -21.38
CA GLU A 143 4.55 4.09 -20.80
C GLU A 143 4.43 3.87 -19.29
N LEU A 144 3.77 4.79 -18.57
CA LEU A 144 3.54 4.67 -17.13
C LEU A 144 2.43 3.65 -16.81
N LEU A 145 1.38 3.57 -17.64
CA LEU A 145 0.33 2.54 -17.51
C LEU A 145 0.93 1.11 -17.53
N ARG A 146 1.92 0.86 -18.38
CA ARG A 146 2.62 -0.44 -18.44
C ARG A 146 3.44 -0.78 -17.18
N LYS A 147 3.57 0.16 -16.25
CA LYS A 147 4.30 -0.02 -14.97
C LYS A 147 3.36 -0.10 -13.77
N CYS A 148 2.05 0.10 -13.99
CA CYS A 148 1.03 0.14 -12.95
C CYS A 148 0.05 -1.04 -13.07
N GLY A 149 -0.73 -1.28 -12.03
CA GLY A 149 -1.96 -2.05 -12.13
C GLY A 149 -3.02 -1.22 -12.86
N VAL A 150 -3.60 -1.71 -13.95
CA VAL A 150 -4.58 -1.00 -14.77
C VAL A 150 -5.96 -1.60 -14.57
N LEU A 151 -6.93 -0.74 -14.21
CA LEU A 151 -8.32 -1.09 -13.91
C LEU A 151 -9.20 -0.92 -15.15
N GLU A 152 -10.10 -1.86 -15.38
CA GLU A 152 -11.27 -1.71 -16.24
C GLU A 152 -12.50 -1.48 -15.34
N LEU A 153 -13.30 -0.44 -15.60
CA LEU A 153 -14.34 0.03 -14.70
C LEU A 153 -15.69 0.15 -15.39
N ASP A 154 -16.77 -0.19 -14.66
CA ASP A 154 -18.15 0.23 -14.94
C ASP A 154 -18.61 1.12 -13.78
N GLY A 155 -18.61 2.43 -14.00
CA GLY A 155 -18.78 3.42 -12.95
C GLY A 155 -17.63 3.38 -11.93
N ASP A 156 -17.90 2.94 -10.72
CA ASP A 156 -16.91 2.69 -9.66
C ASP A 156 -16.65 1.18 -9.41
N LEU A 157 -17.38 0.30 -10.07
CA LEU A 157 -17.18 -1.14 -10.02
C LEU A 157 -15.99 -1.56 -10.89
N ILE A 158 -15.10 -2.38 -10.33
CA ILE A 158 -13.98 -2.96 -11.08
C ILE A 158 -14.49 -4.21 -11.83
N VAL A 159 -14.50 -4.14 -13.17
CA VAL A 159 -14.89 -5.26 -14.03
C VAL A 159 -13.67 -6.03 -14.54
N GLY A 160 -12.48 -5.50 -14.38
CA GLY A 160 -11.22 -6.16 -14.70
C GLY A 160 -10.01 -5.40 -14.17
N MET A 161 -8.92 -6.12 -13.97
CA MET A 161 -7.62 -5.53 -13.62
C MET A 161 -6.49 -6.39 -14.17
N GLU A 162 -5.46 -5.72 -14.68
CA GLU A 162 -4.21 -6.36 -15.11
C GLU A 162 -3.01 -5.61 -14.51
N GLU A 163 -2.11 -6.35 -13.86
CA GLU A 163 -0.89 -5.81 -13.28
C GLU A 163 0.19 -5.68 -14.36
N LYS A 164 0.67 -4.46 -14.60
CA LYS A 164 1.71 -4.12 -15.60
C LYS A 164 1.40 -4.67 -17.01
N PRO A 165 0.24 -4.33 -17.59
CA PRO A 165 -0.18 -4.86 -18.87
C PRO A 165 0.75 -4.43 -20.01
N SER A 166 1.02 -5.31 -20.95
CA SER A 166 1.74 -4.97 -22.17
C SER A 166 0.92 -4.06 -23.12
N ALA A 167 -0.40 -4.17 -23.06
CA ALA A 167 -1.37 -3.37 -23.80
C ALA A 167 -2.47 -2.87 -22.85
N PRO A 168 -2.29 -1.70 -22.20
CA PRO A 168 -3.28 -1.17 -21.27
C PRO A 168 -4.64 -0.95 -21.93
N LYS A 169 -5.73 -1.42 -21.29
CA LYS A 169 -7.09 -1.31 -21.83
C LYS A 169 -7.83 -0.08 -21.33
N SER A 170 -7.28 0.64 -20.39
CA SER A 170 -7.82 1.86 -19.85
C SER A 170 -6.68 2.80 -19.39
N HIS A 171 -7.06 3.99 -18.95
CA HIS A 171 -6.14 4.97 -18.34
C HIS A 171 -6.22 5.01 -16.81
N TRP A 172 -6.97 4.08 -16.18
CA TRP A 172 -7.13 4.05 -14.74
C TRP A 172 -6.08 3.17 -14.08
N CYS A 173 -5.23 3.78 -13.26
CA CYS A 173 -4.24 3.07 -12.44
C CYS A 173 -4.76 2.80 -11.03
N CYS A 174 -4.35 1.66 -10.48
CA CYS A 174 -4.58 1.26 -9.10
C CYS A 174 -3.33 1.57 -8.25
N PRO A 175 -3.31 2.63 -7.44
CA PRO A 175 -2.24 2.88 -6.50
C PRO A 175 -2.37 1.92 -5.30
N PRO A 176 -1.31 1.71 -4.49
CA PRO A 176 -1.29 0.71 -3.43
C PRO A 176 -2.02 1.16 -2.16
N PHE A 177 -3.33 1.44 -2.30
CA PHE A 177 -4.27 1.76 -1.23
C PHE A 177 -5.49 0.86 -1.39
N TYR A 178 -5.60 -0.12 -0.50
CA TYR A 178 -6.63 -1.16 -0.55
C TYR A 178 -7.38 -1.20 0.77
N TYR A 179 -8.64 -1.59 0.69
CA TYR A 179 -9.44 -2.02 1.83
C TYR A 179 -10.03 -3.39 1.48
N TYR A 180 -9.78 -4.36 2.32
CA TYR A 180 -10.33 -5.69 2.19
C TYR A 180 -11.34 -5.93 3.30
N THR A 181 -12.54 -6.42 2.94
CA THR A 181 -13.45 -6.99 3.93
C THR A 181 -12.78 -8.21 4.59
N ALA A 182 -13.20 -8.56 5.80
CA ALA A 182 -12.70 -9.76 6.49
C ALA A 182 -12.86 -11.03 5.64
N VAL A 183 -13.97 -11.13 4.92
CA VAL A 183 -14.27 -12.27 4.03
C VAL A 183 -13.27 -12.32 2.87
N ASP A 184 -12.96 -11.18 2.26
CA ASP A 184 -12.07 -11.13 1.11
C ASP A 184 -10.60 -11.26 1.51
N ALA A 185 -10.19 -10.69 2.65
CA ALA A 185 -8.85 -10.90 3.21
C ALA A 185 -8.58 -12.39 3.47
N ALA A 186 -9.58 -13.14 3.93
CA ALA A 186 -9.48 -14.58 4.15
C ALA A 186 -9.31 -15.40 2.84
N ARG A 187 -9.54 -14.81 1.67
CA ARG A 187 -9.36 -15.46 0.35
C ARG A 187 -7.93 -15.41 -0.18
N ILE A 188 -7.01 -14.66 0.47
CA ILE A 188 -5.62 -14.52 -0.01
C ILE A 188 -4.92 -15.87 -0.18
N PRO A 189 -5.03 -16.86 0.75
CA PRO A 189 -4.44 -18.18 0.54
C PRO A 189 -4.97 -18.89 -0.72
N GLN A 190 -6.26 -18.75 -1.01
CA GLN A 190 -6.89 -19.32 -2.21
C GLN A 190 -6.35 -18.62 -3.47
N ALA A 191 -6.27 -17.27 -3.46
CA ALA A 191 -5.72 -16.51 -4.59
C ALA A 191 -4.29 -16.94 -4.95
N ILE A 192 -3.44 -17.15 -3.94
CA ILE A 192 -2.08 -17.65 -4.14
C ILE A 192 -2.10 -19.06 -4.72
N ALA A 193 -2.95 -19.96 -4.22
CA ALA A 193 -3.10 -21.32 -4.74
C ALA A 193 -3.60 -21.35 -6.20
N ASP A 194 -4.43 -20.37 -6.58
CA ASP A 194 -4.94 -20.20 -7.95
C ASP A 194 -3.91 -19.53 -8.90
N GLY A 195 -2.71 -19.22 -8.42
CA GLY A 195 -1.63 -18.64 -9.21
C GLY A 195 -1.65 -17.11 -9.29
N CYS A 196 -2.30 -16.42 -8.34
CA CYS A 196 -2.17 -14.98 -8.20
C CYS A 196 -0.69 -14.58 -8.05
N GLY A 197 -0.26 -13.56 -8.79
CA GLY A 197 1.08 -13.00 -8.65
C GLY A 197 1.32 -12.49 -7.22
N THR A 198 2.51 -12.73 -6.66
CA THR A 198 2.78 -12.40 -5.25
C THR A 198 3.59 -11.14 -5.05
N ASP A 199 4.32 -10.67 -6.07
CA ASP A 199 5.25 -9.53 -5.97
C ASP A 199 4.53 -8.18 -5.77
N ALA A 200 3.53 -7.89 -6.61
CA ALA A 200 2.77 -6.65 -6.55
C ALA A 200 1.45 -6.82 -5.77
N PRO A 201 1.08 -5.90 -4.85
CA PRO A 201 -0.13 -6.04 -4.06
C PRO A 201 -1.41 -5.97 -4.90
N GLY A 202 -1.38 -5.27 -6.05
CA GLY A 202 -2.48 -5.20 -7.00
C GLY A 202 -2.85 -6.53 -7.65
N SER A 203 -1.93 -7.52 -7.66
CA SER A 203 -2.21 -8.85 -8.19
C SER A 203 -3.37 -9.54 -7.46
N PHE A 204 -3.52 -9.29 -6.16
CA PHE A 204 -4.66 -9.83 -5.42
C PHE A 204 -5.98 -9.20 -5.87
N ILE A 205 -6.01 -7.89 -6.16
CA ILE A 205 -7.21 -7.23 -6.71
C ILE A 205 -7.56 -7.79 -8.08
N ALA A 206 -6.55 -8.04 -8.94
CA ALA A 206 -6.75 -8.63 -10.27
C ALA A 206 -7.40 -10.03 -10.21
N TRP A 207 -7.13 -10.79 -9.15
CA TRP A 207 -7.81 -12.06 -8.87
C TRP A 207 -9.18 -11.82 -8.22
N LEU A 208 -9.26 -10.96 -7.20
CA LEU A 208 -10.43 -10.75 -6.35
C LEU A 208 -11.63 -10.18 -7.12
N CYS A 209 -11.42 -9.22 -8.03
CA CYS A 209 -12.50 -8.61 -8.82
C CYS A 209 -13.23 -9.58 -9.76
N ARG A 210 -12.67 -10.79 -9.95
CA ARG A 210 -13.32 -11.90 -10.67
C ARG A 210 -14.15 -12.81 -9.75
N GLN A 211 -14.02 -12.65 -8.43
CA GLN A 211 -14.66 -13.50 -7.42
C GLN A 211 -15.80 -12.77 -6.71
N THR A 212 -15.68 -11.45 -6.56
CA THR A 212 -16.61 -10.61 -5.82
C THR A 212 -16.58 -9.18 -6.33
N GLU A 213 -17.54 -8.36 -5.90
CA GLU A 213 -17.56 -6.93 -6.20
C GLU A 213 -16.42 -6.21 -5.48
N VAL A 214 -15.66 -5.43 -6.22
CA VAL A 214 -14.61 -4.53 -5.71
C VAL A 214 -14.83 -3.15 -6.32
N HIS A 215 -14.82 -2.11 -5.49
CA HIS A 215 -15.08 -0.75 -5.94
C HIS A 215 -13.83 0.13 -5.91
N ALA A 216 -13.77 1.14 -6.78
CA ALA A 216 -12.62 2.02 -6.93
C ALA A 216 -13.01 3.47 -6.67
N MET A 217 -12.44 4.08 -5.61
CA MET A 217 -12.56 5.50 -5.32
C MET A 217 -11.49 6.30 -6.06
N GLU A 218 -11.86 7.37 -6.74
CA GLU A 218 -10.89 8.26 -7.37
C GLU A 218 -10.10 9.05 -6.33
N MET A 219 -8.77 9.15 -6.52
CA MET A 219 -7.91 9.96 -5.68
C MET A 219 -8.28 11.45 -5.81
N PRO A 220 -8.49 12.16 -4.70
CA PRO A 220 -8.86 13.58 -4.75
C PRO A 220 -7.68 14.52 -4.94
N GLY A 221 -6.45 14.02 -4.96
CA GLY A 221 -5.22 14.79 -5.06
C GLY A 221 -4.08 13.98 -5.67
N ARG A 222 -2.86 14.38 -5.39
CA ARG A 222 -1.64 13.86 -6.01
C ARG A 222 -0.88 12.92 -5.07
N ARG A 223 -0.38 11.84 -5.65
CA ARG A 223 0.64 10.97 -5.07
C ARG A 223 2.01 11.32 -5.64
N TYR A 224 2.97 11.60 -4.78
CA TYR A 224 4.35 11.86 -5.15
C TYR A 224 5.14 10.56 -5.13
N ASP A 225 5.71 10.17 -6.27
CA ASP A 225 6.53 8.96 -6.37
C ASP A 225 7.99 9.29 -6.03
N ILE A 226 8.51 8.60 -5.02
CA ILE A 226 9.92 8.66 -4.63
C ILE A 226 10.62 7.42 -5.18
N GLY A 227 10.86 7.41 -6.48
CA GLY A 227 11.47 6.28 -7.18
C GLY A 227 13.00 6.27 -7.20
N ASN A 228 13.65 7.42 -7.01
CA ASN A 228 15.11 7.61 -7.03
C ASN A 228 15.52 8.88 -6.26
N LEU A 229 16.82 9.17 -6.15
CA LEU A 229 17.35 10.32 -5.42
C LEU A 229 16.82 11.66 -5.96
N GLN A 230 16.73 11.80 -7.27
CA GLN A 230 16.26 13.04 -7.91
C GLN A 230 14.79 13.31 -7.55
N SER A 231 13.93 12.30 -7.65
CA SER A 231 12.50 12.44 -7.27
C SER A 231 12.35 12.69 -5.77
N TYR A 232 13.21 12.12 -4.92
CA TYR A 232 13.22 12.42 -3.49
C TYR A 232 13.57 13.89 -3.21
N GLU A 233 14.62 14.42 -3.84
CA GLU A 233 15.00 15.84 -3.72
C GLU A 233 13.90 16.77 -4.23
N GLN A 234 13.20 16.39 -5.30
CA GLN A 234 12.08 17.16 -5.83
C GLN A 234 10.93 17.21 -4.84
N VAL A 235 10.55 16.05 -4.28
CA VAL A 235 9.46 15.97 -3.27
C VAL A 235 9.83 16.82 -2.04
N GLN A 236 11.07 16.80 -1.58
CA GLN A 236 11.53 17.65 -0.46
C GLN A 236 11.30 19.14 -0.71
N LYS A 237 11.37 19.60 -1.96
CA LYS A 237 11.16 21.02 -2.32
C LYS A 237 9.69 21.38 -2.52
N GLU A 238 8.92 20.47 -3.11
CA GLU A 238 7.55 20.72 -3.57
C GLU A 238 6.47 20.39 -2.53
N TYR A 239 6.73 19.42 -1.67
CA TYR A 239 5.71 18.93 -0.73
C TYR A 239 5.35 19.97 0.33
N LYS A 240 4.04 20.20 0.53
CA LYS A 240 3.50 21.19 1.46
C LYS A 240 2.63 20.59 2.58
N GLY A 241 2.52 19.25 2.61
CA GLY A 241 1.67 18.55 3.56
C GLY A 241 0.39 18.02 2.93
N ILE A 242 -0.43 17.40 3.75
CA ILE A 242 -1.78 16.90 3.42
C ILE A 242 -2.78 18.03 3.61
N HIS A 243 -3.71 18.20 2.67
CA HIS A 243 -4.75 19.24 2.65
C HIS A 243 -6.16 18.69 2.70
#